data_3a3ad375b52e2e9bc2f77992cc9753b4
#
_entry.id   3a3ad375b52e2e9bc2f77992cc9753b4
#
_cell.length_a   1.000
_cell.length_b   1.000
_cell.length_c   1.000
_cell.angle_alpha   90.00
_cell.angle_beta   90.00
_cell.angle_gamma   90.00
#
_symmetry.space_group_name_H-M   'P 1'
#
loop_
_entity.id
_entity.type
_entity.pdbx_description
1 polymer ?
#
loop_
_entity_poly.entity_id
_entity_poly.type
_entity_poly.pdbx_seq_one_letter_code
_entity_poly.pdbx_strand_id
1 'polypeptide(L)'
;MKAKKGLALVIANADYLQQNKLPTCKKDGNDMQKVLEYLNFDVISGSDLKRTSMYDLISKFLEVAELYSTILVYYTGHGVQIDGENYFVPIDCEYKNSKAIFTETQLVGINAITDFMTANPSKTNIMILDACRSNPGFSKDVVGDGLTEVMAGNGTLIAFATAPNKVALASQNEDENSFYTKALLDNIVRPNIKIEDMFKSVRNDVVLLSDGEQVPWENTSLNKDFYFNTMSQDEIDEQI
;
A
#
# COMPACT_ATOMS: atom_id res chain seq x y z
N MET A 1 4.85 29.14 -0.55
CA MET A 1 4.48 27.75 -0.23
C MET A 1 5.58 26.85 -0.77
N LYS A 2 6.10 25.90 0.04
CA LYS A 2 7.00 24.86 -0.48
C LYS A 2 6.26 24.05 -1.56
N ALA A 3 6.93 23.68 -2.65
CA ALA A 3 6.36 22.81 -3.67
C ALA A 3 5.99 21.46 -3.03
N LYS A 4 4.87 20.88 -3.44
CA LYS A 4 4.45 19.56 -2.93
C LYS A 4 5.45 18.48 -3.36
N LYS A 5 5.71 17.54 -2.46
CA LYS A 5 6.64 16.44 -2.69
C LYS A 5 6.11 15.47 -3.74
N GLY A 6 4.82 15.18 -3.70
CA GLY A 6 4.15 14.24 -4.59
C GLY A 6 2.66 14.16 -4.34
N LEU A 7 2.02 13.25 -5.06
CA LEU A 7 0.62 12.86 -4.87
C LEU A 7 0.56 11.46 -4.26
N ALA A 8 -0.28 11.28 -3.25
CA ALA A 8 -0.51 9.97 -2.64
C ALA A 8 -1.98 9.56 -2.75
N LEU A 9 -2.22 8.29 -3.04
CA LEU A 9 -3.50 7.60 -2.90
C LEU A 9 -3.43 6.71 -1.66
N VAL A 10 -4.38 6.88 -0.74
CA VAL A 10 -4.49 6.05 0.47
C VAL A 10 -5.85 5.36 0.48
N ILE A 11 -5.87 4.04 0.42
CA ILE A 11 -7.10 3.22 0.48
C ILE A 11 -7.02 2.28 1.68
N ALA A 12 -8.05 2.30 2.52
CA ALA A 12 -8.16 1.49 3.74
C ALA A 12 -9.52 0.81 3.84
N ASN A 13 -9.59 -0.49 3.61
CA ASN A 13 -10.82 -1.27 3.71
C ASN A 13 -10.78 -2.19 4.93
N ALA A 14 -11.69 -2.00 5.86
CA ALA A 14 -11.77 -2.70 7.14
C ALA A 14 -13.11 -3.42 7.35
N ASP A 15 -14.22 -2.73 7.10
CA ASP A 15 -15.58 -3.17 7.43
C ASP A 15 -16.24 -3.95 6.28
N TYR A 16 -15.65 -5.09 5.93
CA TYR A 16 -16.16 -5.97 4.88
C TYR A 16 -17.54 -6.53 5.24
N LEU A 17 -18.44 -6.58 4.25
CA LEU A 17 -19.83 -7.03 4.44
C LEU A 17 -19.97 -8.55 4.46
N GLN A 18 -19.13 -9.26 3.72
CA GLN A 18 -19.21 -10.72 3.52
C GLN A 18 -17.92 -11.46 3.93
N GLN A 19 -16.81 -10.75 4.10
CA GLN A 19 -15.50 -11.29 4.47
C GLN A 19 -15.18 -10.93 5.93
N ASN A 20 -14.08 -11.51 6.45
CA ASN A 20 -13.57 -11.16 7.76
C ASN A 20 -13.18 -9.67 7.81
N LYS A 21 -13.62 -8.99 8.86
CA LYS A 21 -13.22 -7.61 9.13
C LYS A 21 -11.74 -7.52 9.47
N LEU A 22 -11.15 -6.38 9.15
CA LEU A 22 -9.74 -6.06 9.41
C LEU A 22 -9.67 -4.81 10.31
N PRO A 23 -9.73 -4.97 11.64
CA PRO A 23 -9.94 -3.85 12.57
C PRO A 23 -8.88 -2.75 12.46
N THR A 24 -7.61 -3.09 12.21
CA THR A 24 -6.51 -2.13 12.16
C THR A 24 -6.51 -1.25 10.92
N CYS A 25 -7.07 -1.71 9.79
CA CYS A 25 -6.93 -1.04 8.49
C CYS A 25 -7.42 0.42 8.49
N LYS A 26 -8.50 0.74 9.22
CA LYS A 26 -8.97 2.13 9.32
C LYS A 26 -7.92 3.04 9.96
N LYS A 27 -7.35 2.59 11.07
CA LYS A 27 -6.30 3.32 11.77
C LYS A 27 -5.06 3.45 10.89
N ASP A 28 -4.65 2.36 10.25
CA ASP A 28 -3.51 2.33 9.35
C ASP A 28 -3.65 3.38 8.24
N GLY A 29 -4.80 3.42 7.56
CA GLY A 29 -5.07 4.41 6.52
C GLY A 29 -5.08 5.84 7.04
N ASN A 30 -5.74 6.10 8.18
CA ASN A 30 -5.81 7.42 8.77
C ASN A 30 -4.43 7.95 9.20
N ASP A 31 -3.59 7.11 9.79
CA ASP A 31 -2.26 7.52 10.26
C ASP A 31 -1.29 7.66 9.08
N MET A 32 -1.39 6.80 8.04
CA MET A 32 -0.64 6.98 6.79
C MET A 32 -1.02 8.27 6.08
N GLN A 33 -2.30 8.62 6.00
CA GLN A 33 -2.73 9.90 5.44
C GLN A 33 -2.06 11.07 6.17
N LYS A 34 -2.17 11.12 7.51
CA LYS A 34 -1.58 12.21 8.33
C LYS A 34 -0.08 12.34 8.13
N VAL A 35 0.65 11.22 8.12
CA VAL A 35 2.11 11.26 7.96
C VAL A 35 2.51 11.69 6.56
N LEU A 36 1.78 11.29 5.52
CA LEU A 36 2.05 11.73 4.15
C LEU A 36 1.75 13.22 3.96
N GLU A 37 0.67 13.74 4.55
CA GLU A 37 0.38 15.18 4.60
C GLU A 37 1.49 15.96 5.34
N TYR A 38 1.97 15.44 6.48
CA TYR A 38 3.11 16.01 7.21
C TYR A 38 4.40 16.03 6.36
N LEU A 39 4.62 14.98 5.57
CA LEU A 39 5.73 14.87 4.61
C LEU A 39 5.52 15.69 3.32
N ASN A 40 4.48 16.53 3.30
CA ASN A 40 4.18 17.47 2.23
C ASN A 40 3.69 16.82 0.92
N PHE A 41 3.01 15.67 0.99
CA PHE A 41 2.24 15.12 -0.12
C PHE A 41 0.86 15.78 -0.20
N ASP A 42 0.29 15.86 -1.40
CA ASP A 42 -1.15 15.95 -1.57
C ASP A 42 -1.73 14.55 -1.47
N VAL A 43 -2.81 14.38 -0.69
CA VAL A 43 -3.36 13.05 -0.42
C VAL A 43 -4.82 12.96 -0.91
N ILE A 44 -5.09 11.93 -1.69
CA ILE A 44 -6.43 11.46 -2.02
C ILE A 44 -6.67 10.18 -1.23
N SER A 45 -7.70 10.15 -0.39
CA SER A 45 -7.93 9.01 0.50
C SER A 45 -9.37 8.53 0.49
N GLY A 46 -9.55 7.25 0.83
CA GLY A 46 -10.87 6.64 1.02
C GLY A 46 -10.80 5.43 1.93
N SER A 47 -11.85 5.26 2.75
CA SER A 47 -12.00 4.14 3.66
C SER A 47 -13.30 3.40 3.39
N ASP A 48 -13.30 2.08 3.61
CA ASP A 48 -14.46 1.20 3.44
C ASP A 48 -15.16 1.40 2.08
N LEU A 49 -14.35 1.36 1.04
CA LEU A 49 -14.82 1.63 -0.32
C LEU A 49 -15.53 0.42 -0.92
N LYS A 50 -16.72 0.67 -1.42
CA LYS A 50 -17.40 -0.22 -2.36
C LYS A 50 -16.68 -0.20 -3.71
N ARG A 51 -16.92 -1.21 -4.53
CA ARG A 51 -16.23 -1.38 -5.82
C ARG A 51 -16.30 -0.12 -6.70
N THR A 52 -17.48 0.45 -6.90
CA THR A 52 -17.65 1.67 -7.72
C THR A 52 -16.86 2.84 -7.14
N SER A 53 -16.99 3.10 -5.84
CA SER A 53 -16.27 4.19 -5.18
C SER A 53 -14.76 4.03 -5.22
N MET A 54 -14.27 2.78 -5.22
CA MET A 54 -12.84 2.49 -5.34
C MET A 54 -12.34 2.82 -6.76
N TYR A 55 -13.09 2.44 -7.79
CA TYR A 55 -12.77 2.81 -9.18
C TYR A 55 -12.79 4.33 -9.38
N ASP A 56 -13.81 5.02 -8.86
CA ASP A 56 -13.93 6.49 -8.96
C ASP A 56 -12.73 7.18 -8.30
N LEU A 57 -12.31 6.69 -7.12
CA LEU A 57 -11.17 7.23 -6.38
C LEU A 57 -9.85 7.02 -7.14
N ILE A 58 -9.63 5.82 -7.67
CA ILE A 58 -8.45 5.49 -8.48
C ILE A 58 -8.43 6.34 -9.76
N SER A 59 -9.56 6.46 -10.47
CA SER A 59 -9.65 7.30 -11.66
C SER A 59 -9.31 8.75 -11.37
N LYS A 60 -9.89 9.32 -10.31
CA LYS A 60 -9.58 10.69 -9.87
C LYS A 60 -8.09 10.86 -9.54
N PHE A 61 -7.48 9.88 -8.89
CA PHE A 61 -6.06 9.90 -8.59
C PHE A 61 -5.22 9.90 -9.87
N LEU A 62 -5.50 9.00 -10.81
CA LEU A 62 -4.75 8.87 -12.06
C LEU A 62 -4.88 10.12 -12.95
N GLU A 63 -6.05 10.77 -12.98
CA GLU A 63 -6.27 12.03 -13.72
C GLU A 63 -5.31 13.14 -13.29
N VAL A 64 -5.04 13.27 -11.98
CA VAL A 64 -4.17 14.33 -11.47
C VAL A 64 -2.71 13.89 -11.31
N ALA A 65 -2.43 12.59 -11.33
CA ALA A 65 -1.10 12.02 -11.13
C ALA A 65 -0.07 12.50 -12.18
N GLU A 66 -0.54 12.85 -13.38
CA GLU A 66 0.33 13.42 -14.44
C GLU A 66 1.05 14.71 -14.00
N LEU A 67 0.45 15.48 -13.10
CA LEU A 67 0.97 16.77 -12.63
C LEU A 67 2.12 16.64 -11.60
N TYR A 68 2.39 15.44 -11.10
CA TYR A 68 3.35 15.21 -10.03
C TYR A 68 4.53 14.39 -10.50
N SER A 69 5.71 14.71 -9.95
CA SER A 69 6.95 13.94 -10.21
C SER A 69 7.10 12.71 -9.32
N THR A 70 6.37 12.65 -8.21
CA THR A 70 6.34 11.51 -7.28
C THR A 70 4.91 11.05 -7.07
N ILE A 71 4.68 9.77 -7.25
CA ILE A 71 3.38 9.12 -7.08
C ILE A 71 3.53 8.03 -6.02
N LEU A 72 2.64 8.05 -5.03
CA LEU A 72 2.60 7.02 -3.98
C LEU A 72 1.20 6.42 -3.90
N VAL A 73 1.12 5.11 -3.83
CA VAL A 73 -0.12 4.38 -3.52
C VAL A 73 0.11 3.55 -2.27
N TYR A 74 -0.73 3.75 -1.26
CA TYR A 74 -0.81 2.92 -0.07
C TYR A 74 -2.17 2.25 -0.01
N TYR A 75 -2.16 0.94 0.11
CA TYR A 75 -3.37 0.13 0.27
C TYR A 75 -3.26 -0.73 1.52
N THR A 76 -4.30 -0.72 2.37
CA THR A 76 -4.49 -1.68 3.45
C THR A 76 -5.89 -2.28 3.37
N GLY A 77 -5.97 -3.62 3.45
CA GLY A 77 -7.20 -4.36 3.23
C GLY A 77 -6.97 -5.78 2.73
N HIS A 78 -8.04 -6.46 2.33
CA HIS A 78 -7.91 -7.75 1.65
C HIS A 78 -7.39 -7.58 0.23
N GLY A 79 -6.41 -8.39 -0.13
CA GLY A 79 -5.90 -8.51 -1.49
C GLY A 79 -5.90 -9.97 -1.93
N VAL A 80 -6.18 -10.21 -3.20
CA VAL A 80 -6.21 -11.55 -3.78
C VAL A 80 -5.50 -11.60 -5.11
N GLN A 81 -5.02 -12.79 -5.46
CA GLN A 81 -4.43 -13.08 -6.76
C GLN A 81 -5.30 -14.06 -7.52
N ILE A 82 -5.53 -13.77 -8.80
CA ILE A 82 -6.25 -14.63 -9.74
C ILE A 82 -5.47 -14.68 -11.06
N ASP A 83 -5.05 -15.86 -11.48
CA ASP A 83 -4.31 -16.08 -12.73
C ASP A 83 -3.01 -15.24 -12.87
N GLY A 84 -2.33 -14.97 -11.75
CA GLY A 84 -1.13 -14.16 -11.74
C GLY A 84 -1.36 -12.65 -11.63
N GLU A 85 -2.61 -12.20 -11.65
CA GLU A 85 -2.99 -10.80 -11.51
C GLU A 85 -3.46 -10.48 -10.10
N ASN A 86 -3.12 -9.29 -9.60
CA ASN A 86 -3.47 -8.84 -8.26
C ASN A 86 -4.72 -7.96 -8.26
N TYR A 87 -5.55 -8.13 -7.24
CA TYR A 87 -6.79 -7.40 -7.07
C TYR A 87 -6.95 -6.90 -5.64
N PHE A 88 -7.45 -5.68 -5.50
CA PHE A 88 -8.01 -5.18 -4.25
C PHE A 88 -9.43 -5.70 -4.07
N VAL A 89 -9.79 -6.03 -2.83
CA VAL A 89 -11.13 -6.49 -2.48
C VAL A 89 -11.94 -5.32 -1.94
N PRO A 90 -13.02 -4.89 -2.62
CA PRO A 90 -13.96 -3.90 -2.10
C PRO A 90 -14.76 -4.45 -0.91
N ILE A 91 -15.29 -3.58 -0.06
CA ILE A 91 -16.05 -4.03 1.12
C ILE A 91 -17.37 -4.73 0.78
N ASP A 92 -17.93 -4.47 -0.39
CA ASP A 92 -19.17 -5.07 -0.91
C ASP A 92 -18.93 -6.27 -1.84
N CYS A 93 -17.72 -6.81 -1.84
CA CYS A 93 -17.37 -7.98 -2.63
C CYS A 93 -18.20 -9.20 -2.22
N GLU A 94 -18.83 -9.83 -3.19
CA GLU A 94 -19.57 -11.08 -3.01
C GLU A 94 -18.94 -12.20 -3.85
N TYR A 95 -18.73 -13.37 -3.25
CA TYR A 95 -18.22 -14.51 -4.00
C TYR A 95 -19.19 -14.95 -5.09
N LYS A 96 -18.68 -15.20 -6.29
CA LYS A 96 -19.43 -15.75 -7.45
C LYS A 96 -18.79 -17.05 -7.89
N ASN A 97 -19.59 -18.03 -8.26
CA ASN A 97 -19.12 -19.36 -8.66
C ASN A 97 -18.33 -19.36 -9.98
N SER A 98 -18.51 -18.36 -10.83
CA SER A 98 -17.73 -18.18 -12.05
C SER A 98 -16.54 -17.27 -11.77
N LYS A 99 -15.32 -17.79 -11.96
CA LYS A 99 -14.06 -17.05 -11.78
C LYS A 99 -14.04 -15.76 -12.61
N ALA A 100 -14.38 -15.82 -13.90
CA ALA A 100 -14.42 -14.66 -14.77
C ALA A 100 -15.42 -13.60 -14.28
N ILE A 101 -16.66 -14.00 -13.97
CA ILE A 101 -17.68 -13.09 -13.44
C ILE A 101 -17.23 -12.51 -12.10
N PHE A 102 -16.64 -13.33 -11.23
CA PHE A 102 -16.14 -12.85 -9.94
C PHE A 102 -15.08 -11.76 -10.11
N THR A 103 -14.08 -12.02 -10.95
CA THR A 103 -13.00 -11.07 -11.23
C THR A 103 -13.52 -9.76 -11.80
N GLU A 104 -14.36 -9.83 -12.83
CA GLU A 104 -14.85 -8.65 -13.55
C GLU A 104 -15.85 -7.81 -12.74
N THR A 105 -16.68 -8.44 -11.89
CA THR A 105 -17.80 -7.76 -11.25
C THR A 105 -17.60 -7.46 -9.78
N GLN A 106 -16.65 -8.11 -9.11
CA GLN A 106 -16.50 -8.04 -7.65
C GLN A 106 -15.18 -7.44 -7.21
N LEU A 107 -14.13 -7.55 -8.01
CA LEU A 107 -12.78 -7.13 -7.64
C LEU A 107 -12.37 -5.83 -8.34
N VAL A 108 -11.29 -5.22 -7.87
CA VAL A 108 -10.65 -4.05 -8.49
C VAL A 108 -9.20 -4.41 -8.81
N GLY A 109 -8.89 -4.55 -10.09
CA GLY A 109 -7.53 -4.84 -10.55
C GLY A 109 -6.57 -3.70 -10.26
N ILE A 110 -5.34 -4.01 -9.87
CA ILE A 110 -4.30 -3.01 -9.66
C ILE A 110 -3.65 -2.53 -10.96
N ASN A 111 -3.96 -3.18 -12.08
CA ASN A 111 -3.28 -2.97 -13.37
C ASN A 111 -3.35 -1.53 -13.85
N ALA A 112 -4.48 -0.84 -13.68
CA ALA A 112 -4.59 0.57 -14.08
C ALA A 112 -3.52 1.45 -13.39
N ILE A 113 -3.18 1.15 -12.14
CA ILE A 113 -2.14 1.87 -11.39
C ILE A 113 -0.75 1.45 -11.86
N THR A 114 -0.49 0.15 -11.99
CA THR A 114 0.82 -0.36 -12.40
C THR A 114 1.16 -0.01 -13.85
N ASP A 115 0.17 0.01 -14.74
CA ASP A 115 0.32 0.45 -16.13
C ASP A 115 0.66 1.93 -16.20
N PHE A 116 -0.03 2.78 -15.40
CA PHE A 116 0.31 4.19 -15.28
C PHE A 116 1.75 4.39 -14.81
N MET A 117 2.17 3.68 -13.75
CA MET A 117 3.53 3.76 -13.23
C MET A 117 4.56 3.32 -14.27
N THR A 118 4.29 2.22 -14.98
CA THR A 118 5.18 1.69 -16.04
C THR A 118 5.28 2.63 -17.24
N ALA A 119 4.19 3.30 -17.61
CA ALA A 119 4.17 4.30 -18.68
C ALA A 119 4.90 5.60 -18.29
N ASN A 120 5.16 5.83 -17.01
CA ASN A 120 5.78 7.04 -16.46
C ASN A 120 7.12 6.77 -15.74
N PRO A 121 8.13 6.20 -16.39
CA PRO A 121 9.39 5.78 -15.75
C PRO A 121 10.29 6.94 -15.29
N SER A 122 10.01 8.17 -15.73
CA SER A 122 10.71 9.38 -15.28
C SER A 122 10.25 9.89 -13.91
N LYS A 123 9.07 9.46 -13.47
CA LYS A 123 8.53 9.74 -12.14
C LYS A 123 9.16 8.81 -11.11
N THR A 124 9.07 9.18 -9.83
CA THR A 124 9.30 8.27 -8.71
C THR A 124 7.95 7.64 -8.37
N ASN A 125 7.79 6.36 -8.65
CA ASN A 125 6.56 5.63 -8.42
C ASN A 125 6.74 4.69 -7.21
N ILE A 126 5.89 4.79 -6.22
CA ILE A 126 5.96 4.01 -4.98
C ILE A 126 4.60 3.35 -4.74
N MET A 127 4.59 2.03 -4.56
CA MET A 127 3.40 1.29 -4.17
C MET A 127 3.69 0.52 -2.88
N ILE A 128 2.86 0.71 -1.87
CA ILE A 128 2.99 0.08 -0.56
C ILE A 128 1.71 -0.71 -0.29
N LEU A 129 1.83 -2.02 -0.15
CA LEU A 129 0.71 -2.94 -0.03
C LEU A 129 0.74 -3.63 1.34
N ASP A 130 -0.02 -3.08 2.28
CA ASP A 130 -0.31 -3.72 3.57
C ASP A 130 -1.58 -4.56 3.46
N ALA A 131 -1.55 -5.52 2.54
CA ALA A 131 -2.69 -6.39 2.27
C ALA A 131 -2.55 -7.70 3.02
N CYS A 132 -3.60 -8.06 3.77
CA CYS A 132 -3.72 -9.40 4.34
C CYS A 132 -3.77 -10.42 3.21
N ARG A 133 -2.80 -11.35 3.23
CA ARG A 133 -2.69 -12.43 2.24
C ARG A 133 -3.45 -13.70 2.66
N SER A 134 -4.20 -13.68 3.75
CA SER A 134 -5.14 -14.74 4.05
C SER A 134 -6.30 -14.68 3.07
N ASN A 135 -6.62 -15.81 2.44
CA ASN A 135 -7.83 -15.93 1.64
C ASN A 135 -9.04 -15.43 2.48
N PRO A 136 -9.73 -14.37 2.06
CA PRO A 136 -10.81 -13.76 2.83
C PRO A 136 -12.10 -14.62 2.89
N GLY A 137 -11.99 -15.94 2.71
CA GLY A 137 -13.10 -16.88 2.70
C GLY A 137 -13.56 -17.28 1.30
N PHE A 138 -12.79 -17.00 0.26
CA PHE A 138 -13.07 -17.46 -1.09
C PHE A 138 -12.59 -18.92 -1.31
N SER A 139 -13.18 -19.61 -2.31
CA SER A 139 -12.73 -20.95 -2.67
C SER A 139 -11.28 -20.90 -3.18
N LYS A 140 -10.42 -21.80 -2.66
CA LYS A 140 -9.02 -21.93 -3.10
C LYS A 140 -8.88 -22.31 -4.57
N ASP A 141 -9.92 -22.88 -5.17
CA ASP A 141 -9.94 -23.22 -6.60
C ASP A 141 -10.06 -21.99 -7.51
N VAL A 142 -10.45 -20.82 -6.93
CA VAL A 142 -10.67 -19.59 -7.68
C VAL A 142 -9.61 -18.55 -7.37
N VAL A 143 -9.12 -18.50 -6.15
CA VAL A 143 -8.25 -17.45 -5.65
C VAL A 143 -6.96 -18.06 -5.10
N GLY A 144 -5.81 -17.61 -5.58
CA GLY A 144 -4.51 -17.97 -5.02
C GLY A 144 -4.31 -17.34 -3.63
N ASP A 145 -3.41 -17.91 -2.85
CA ASP A 145 -3.06 -17.37 -1.54
C ASP A 145 -2.25 -16.06 -1.71
N GLY A 146 -2.85 -14.95 -1.28
CA GLY A 146 -2.20 -13.65 -1.20
C GLY A 146 -2.02 -12.92 -2.53
N LEU A 147 -1.22 -11.85 -2.49
CA LEU A 147 -0.80 -11.13 -3.69
C LEU A 147 0.43 -11.79 -4.32
N THR A 148 0.48 -11.86 -5.64
CA THR A 148 1.69 -12.28 -6.36
C THR A 148 2.71 -11.15 -6.42
N GLU A 149 3.94 -11.53 -6.73
CA GLU A 149 4.99 -10.55 -7.02
C GLU A 149 4.58 -9.68 -8.21
N VAL A 150 4.70 -8.36 -8.03
CA VAL A 150 4.57 -7.39 -9.12
C VAL A 150 5.97 -6.93 -9.46
N MET A 151 6.37 -7.12 -10.72
CA MET A 151 7.64 -6.61 -11.20
C MET A 151 7.58 -5.09 -11.27
N ALA A 152 8.46 -4.43 -10.53
CA ALA A 152 8.60 -2.99 -10.60
C ALA A 152 9.11 -2.59 -11.98
N GLY A 153 8.30 -1.84 -12.74
CA GLY A 153 8.76 -1.16 -13.95
C GLY A 153 9.81 -0.10 -13.61
N ASN A 154 10.58 0.38 -14.61
CA ASN A 154 11.60 1.42 -14.38
C ASN A 154 11.05 2.61 -13.58
N GLY A 155 11.82 3.08 -12.60
CA GLY A 155 11.42 4.21 -11.75
C GLY A 155 10.37 3.86 -10.68
N THR A 156 10.18 2.58 -10.38
CA THR A 156 9.15 2.10 -9.46
C THR A 156 9.75 1.32 -8.28
N LEU A 157 9.17 1.50 -7.10
CA LEU A 157 9.37 0.65 -5.93
C LEU A 157 8.03 0.11 -5.48
N ILE A 158 7.95 -1.21 -5.26
CA ILE A 158 6.77 -1.88 -4.72
C ILE A 158 7.17 -2.60 -3.45
N ALA A 159 6.49 -2.27 -2.35
CA ALA A 159 6.73 -2.84 -1.04
C ALA A 159 5.50 -3.59 -0.53
N PHE A 160 5.72 -4.75 0.03
CA PHE A 160 4.69 -5.64 0.55
C PHE A 160 4.90 -5.88 2.05
N ALA A 161 3.84 -5.88 2.80
CA ALA A 161 3.87 -6.15 4.25
C ALA A 161 4.43 -7.53 4.60
N THR A 162 4.36 -8.49 3.69
CA THR A 162 4.87 -9.85 3.90
C THR A 162 5.37 -10.48 2.62
N ALA A 163 6.23 -11.47 2.72
CA ALA A 163 6.75 -12.24 1.59
C ALA A 163 5.63 -12.96 0.80
N PRO A 164 5.84 -13.28 -0.48
CA PRO A 164 4.88 -14.03 -1.29
C PRO A 164 4.40 -15.30 -0.57
N ASN A 165 3.09 -15.58 -0.66
CA ASN A 165 2.43 -16.76 -0.05
C ASN A 165 2.54 -16.85 1.49
N LYS A 166 2.71 -15.71 2.16
CA LYS A 166 2.67 -15.60 3.63
C LYS A 166 1.53 -14.68 4.07
N VAL A 167 1.07 -14.84 5.30
CA VAL A 167 0.01 -14.02 5.89
C VAL A 167 0.64 -12.80 6.55
N ALA A 168 0.11 -11.60 6.30
CA ALA A 168 0.41 -10.43 7.13
C ALA A 168 -0.37 -10.54 8.44
N LEU A 169 0.32 -10.35 9.53
CA LEU A 169 -0.27 -10.37 10.86
C LEU A 169 -0.80 -8.96 11.19
N ALA A 170 -1.97 -8.91 11.81
CA ALA A 170 -2.56 -7.69 12.31
C ALA A 170 -3.02 -7.89 13.74
N SER A 171 -2.93 -6.85 14.56
CA SER A 171 -3.58 -6.83 15.87
C SER A 171 -5.10 -6.98 15.68
N GLN A 172 -5.75 -7.63 16.66
CA GLN A 172 -7.22 -7.67 16.74
C GLN A 172 -7.79 -6.41 17.40
N ASN A 173 -6.91 -5.51 17.84
CA ASN A 173 -7.29 -4.25 18.47
C ASN A 173 -7.36 -3.15 17.41
N GLU A 174 -8.53 -2.56 17.21
CA GLU A 174 -8.77 -1.46 16.27
C GLU A 174 -8.05 -0.15 16.62
N ASP A 175 -7.61 -0.02 17.87
CA ASP A 175 -6.83 1.13 18.35
C ASP A 175 -5.32 0.98 18.08
N GLU A 176 -4.89 -0.12 17.48
CA GLU A 176 -3.50 -0.38 17.12
C GLU A 176 -3.31 -0.40 15.60
N ASN A 177 -2.11 -0.11 15.15
CA ASN A 177 -1.72 -0.31 13.75
C ASN A 177 -1.31 -1.78 13.52
N SER A 178 -1.36 -2.24 12.27
CA SER A 178 -0.67 -3.45 11.84
C SER A 178 0.83 -3.34 12.17
N PHE A 179 1.52 -4.46 12.34
CA PHE A 179 2.97 -4.45 12.58
C PHE A 179 3.73 -3.74 11.47
N TYR A 180 3.27 -3.92 10.22
CA TYR A 180 3.91 -3.30 9.08
C TYR A 180 3.69 -1.78 9.05
N THR A 181 2.44 -1.33 9.17
CA THR A 181 2.15 0.10 9.18
C THR A 181 2.76 0.80 10.37
N LYS A 182 2.77 0.18 11.57
CA LYS A 182 3.48 0.72 12.73
C LYS A 182 4.96 0.96 12.41
N ALA A 183 5.66 -0.06 11.94
CA ALA A 183 7.08 0.06 11.58
C ALA A 183 7.30 1.09 10.46
N LEU A 184 6.39 1.15 9.47
CA LEU A 184 6.47 2.14 8.39
C LEU A 184 6.33 3.56 8.92
N LEU A 185 5.35 3.84 9.78
CA LEU A 185 5.14 5.16 10.39
C LEU A 185 6.36 5.63 11.21
N ASP A 186 6.98 4.72 11.97
CA ASP A 186 8.16 5.02 12.79
C ASP A 186 9.41 5.35 11.94
N ASN A 187 9.51 4.79 10.74
CA ASN A 187 10.70 4.93 9.89
C ASN A 187 10.55 5.99 8.78
N ILE A 188 9.35 6.21 8.23
CA ILE A 188 9.13 7.10 7.07
C ILE A 188 9.41 8.57 7.38
N VAL A 189 9.31 8.95 8.65
CA VAL A 189 9.57 10.33 9.13
C VAL A 189 11.05 10.60 9.41
N ARG A 190 11.89 9.58 9.42
CA ARG A 190 13.34 9.74 9.72
C ARG A 190 14.01 10.58 8.64
N PRO A 191 14.76 11.63 9.04
CA PRO A 191 15.38 12.51 8.07
C PRO A 191 16.55 11.85 7.34
N ASN A 192 16.73 12.22 6.10
CA ASN A 192 17.89 11.90 5.27
C ASN A 192 18.23 10.40 5.12
N ILE A 193 17.19 9.53 5.25
CA ILE A 193 17.34 8.11 4.97
C ILE A 193 16.81 7.80 3.56
N LYS A 194 17.59 7.08 2.76
CA LYS A 194 17.13 6.60 1.44
C LYS A 194 15.98 5.63 1.60
N ILE A 195 15.06 5.64 0.64
CA ILE A 195 13.85 4.80 0.68
C ILE A 195 14.19 3.30 0.83
N GLU A 196 15.23 2.81 0.18
CA GLU A 196 15.67 1.42 0.28
C GLU A 196 16.17 1.08 1.70
N ASP A 197 16.97 1.97 2.31
CA ASP A 197 17.46 1.78 3.68
C ASP A 197 16.31 1.93 4.70
N MET A 198 15.34 2.80 4.42
CA MET A 198 14.13 2.95 5.21
C MET A 198 13.32 1.64 5.21
N PHE A 199 13.05 1.04 4.05
CA PHE A 199 12.33 -0.24 3.98
C PHE A 199 13.10 -1.40 4.61
N LYS A 200 14.44 -1.38 4.54
CA LYS A 200 15.26 -2.35 5.28
C LYS A 200 15.07 -2.21 6.80
N SER A 201 14.97 -0.97 7.31
CA SER A 201 14.66 -0.73 8.73
C SER A 201 13.25 -1.21 9.07
N VAL A 202 12.25 -0.87 8.25
CA VAL A 202 10.87 -1.37 8.40
C VAL A 202 10.84 -2.90 8.47
N ARG A 203 11.55 -3.60 7.59
CA ARG A 203 11.63 -5.07 7.61
C ARG A 203 12.17 -5.60 8.93
N ASN A 204 13.26 -5.02 9.43
CA ASN A 204 13.86 -5.44 10.70
C ASN A 204 12.89 -5.24 11.88
N ASP A 205 12.21 -4.09 11.91
CA ASP A 205 11.25 -3.78 12.97
C ASP A 205 10.04 -4.71 12.92
N VAL A 206 9.49 -5.02 11.73
CA VAL A 206 8.39 -5.97 11.58
C VAL A 206 8.78 -7.38 12.01
N VAL A 207 9.98 -7.84 11.66
CA VAL A 207 10.50 -9.14 12.10
C VAL A 207 10.56 -9.21 13.62
N LEU A 208 11.01 -8.15 14.28
CA LEU A 208 11.06 -8.07 15.75
C LEU A 208 9.65 -8.03 16.36
N LEU A 209 8.74 -7.21 15.82
CA LEU A 209 7.37 -7.05 16.32
C LEU A 209 6.53 -8.32 16.17
N SER A 210 6.85 -9.15 15.18
CA SER A 210 6.11 -10.37 14.85
C SER A 210 6.81 -11.66 15.31
N ASP A 211 7.85 -11.57 16.15
CA ASP A 211 8.67 -12.72 16.58
C ASP A 211 9.17 -13.59 15.39
N GLY A 212 9.46 -12.93 14.25
CA GLY A 212 9.94 -13.56 13.02
C GLY A 212 8.85 -14.16 12.11
N GLU A 213 7.59 -14.06 12.47
CA GLU A 213 6.49 -14.65 11.69
C GLU A 213 6.17 -13.86 10.41
N GLN A 214 6.44 -12.54 10.41
CA GLN A 214 6.20 -11.67 9.27
C GLN A 214 7.50 -11.06 8.76
N VAL A 215 7.79 -11.23 7.46
CA VAL A 215 8.97 -10.68 6.80
C VAL A 215 8.52 -9.85 5.61
N PRO A 216 8.55 -8.51 5.71
CA PRO A 216 8.28 -7.61 4.57
C PRO A 216 9.25 -7.83 3.41
N TRP A 217 8.77 -7.52 2.22
CA TRP A 217 9.54 -7.68 0.99
C TRP A 217 9.31 -6.48 0.07
N GLU A 218 10.34 -6.07 -0.67
CA GLU A 218 10.25 -5.02 -1.66
C GLU A 218 10.97 -5.39 -2.96
N ASN A 219 10.46 -4.83 -4.06
CA ASN A 219 11.07 -4.84 -5.38
C ASN A 219 11.27 -3.40 -5.83
N THR A 220 12.50 -3.03 -6.20
CA THR A 220 12.84 -1.66 -6.58
C THR A 220 13.63 -1.60 -7.87
N SER A 221 13.25 -0.67 -8.73
CA SER A 221 13.96 -0.26 -9.93
C SER A 221 14.05 1.27 -10.02
N LEU A 222 14.09 1.95 -8.86
CA LEU A 222 14.24 3.39 -8.81
C LEU A 222 15.54 3.83 -9.48
N ASN A 223 15.44 4.87 -10.32
CA ASN A 223 16.57 5.41 -11.08
C ASN A 223 17.29 6.56 -10.35
N LYS A 224 16.71 7.03 -9.23
CA LYS A 224 17.20 8.16 -8.44
C LYS A 224 17.01 7.88 -6.96
N ASP A 225 17.91 8.39 -6.14
CA ASP A 225 17.74 8.38 -4.70
C ASP A 225 16.46 9.14 -4.32
N PHE A 226 15.66 8.54 -3.45
CA PHE A 226 14.44 9.16 -2.92
C PHE A 226 14.47 9.17 -1.39
N TYR A 227 14.01 10.29 -0.82
CA TYR A 227 13.94 10.53 0.62
C TYR A 227 12.55 11.04 0.97
N PHE A 228 11.86 10.39 1.89
CA PHE A 228 10.56 10.88 2.36
C PHE A 228 10.68 12.16 3.17
N ASN A 229 11.72 12.28 3.99
CA ASN A 229 12.01 13.46 4.79
C ASN A 229 13.44 13.91 4.51
N THR A 230 13.62 15.20 4.21
CA THR A 230 14.94 15.82 4.03
C THR A 230 15.04 17.02 4.96
N MET A 231 16.06 17.03 5.80
CA MET A 231 16.37 18.12 6.71
C MET A 231 17.82 18.57 6.47
N SER A 232 18.05 19.87 6.55
CA SER A 232 19.41 20.43 6.60
C SER A 232 20.07 20.09 7.94
N GLN A 233 21.40 20.21 8.03
CA GLN A 233 22.09 19.97 9.28
C GLN A 233 21.64 20.96 10.38
N ASP A 234 21.40 22.21 10.01
CA ASP A 234 20.91 23.25 10.94
C ASP A 234 19.54 22.87 11.52
N GLU A 235 18.61 22.37 10.68
CA GLU A 235 17.28 21.90 11.13
C GLU A 235 17.37 20.67 12.04
N ILE A 236 18.37 19.79 11.85
CA ILE A 236 18.62 18.64 12.73
C ILE A 236 19.16 19.11 14.09
N ASP A 237 20.12 20.03 14.07
CA ASP A 237 20.76 20.54 15.29
C ASP A 237 19.79 21.35 16.18
N GLU A 238 18.75 21.98 15.60
CA GLU A 238 17.69 22.66 16.34
C GLU A 238 16.70 21.71 17.06
N GLN A 239 16.69 20.42 16.71
CA GLN A 239 15.81 19.41 17.32
C GLN A 239 16.46 18.60 18.46
N ILE A 240 17.76 18.77 18.69
CA ILE A 240 18.55 18.16 19.77
C ILE A 240 18.65 19.10 20.96
#